data_b20da11a948a7946e83df8bde4a943ed
#
_entry.id   b20da11a948a7946e83df8bde4a943ed
#
_cell.length_a   1.000
_cell.length_b   1.000
_cell.length_c   1.000
_cell.angle_alpha   90.00
_cell.angle_beta   90.00
_cell.angle_gamma   90.00
#
_symmetry.space_group_name_H-M   'P 1'
#
loop_
_entity.id
_entity.type
_entity.pdbx_description
1 polymer ?
#
loop_
_entity_poly.entity_id
_entity_poly.type
_entity_poly.pdbx_seq_one_letter_code
_entity_poly.pdbx_strand_id
1 'polypeptide(L)'
;MKISEEIKISDNGFVFNSNTGDSFNLNPTGIEMIKMIKDNYSFEEIRTNFLQKYDVEDLTFEKDFYEFCALLKHHQITLQSNPLDFV
;
A
#
# COMPACT_ATOMS: atom_id res chain seq x y z
N MET A 1 -7.87 1.33 6.46
CA MET A 1 -6.50 0.84 6.67
C MET A 1 -5.58 2.03 6.89
N LYS A 2 -4.73 1.94 7.87
CA LYS A 2 -3.80 3.02 8.20
C LYS A 2 -2.37 2.51 8.25
N ILE A 3 -1.45 3.36 7.79
CA ILE A 3 -0.02 3.08 7.90
C ILE A 3 0.43 3.51 9.29
N SER A 4 1.21 2.67 9.96
CA SER A 4 1.78 2.99 11.26
C SER A 4 2.72 4.19 11.17
N GLU A 5 2.72 5.06 12.18
CA GLU A 5 3.60 6.21 12.23
C GLU A 5 5.08 5.84 12.33
N GLU A 6 5.35 4.60 12.72
CA GLU A 6 6.72 4.09 12.83
C GLU A 6 7.33 3.78 11.47
N ILE A 7 6.55 3.89 10.38
CA ILE A 7 6.99 3.54 9.04
C ILE A 7 7.60 4.76 8.36
N LYS A 8 8.81 4.58 7.85
CA LYS A 8 9.51 5.59 7.05
C LYS A 8 9.53 5.15 5.61
N ILE A 9 9.10 6.02 4.71
CA ILE A 9 9.01 5.72 3.29
C ILE A 9 9.83 6.77 2.54
N SER A 10 10.87 6.33 1.83
CA SER A 10 11.66 7.24 1.02
C SER A 10 11.06 7.39 -0.38
N ASP A 11 11.43 8.45 -1.07
CA ASP A 11 10.92 8.71 -2.42
C ASP A 11 11.38 7.68 -3.45
N ASN A 12 12.46 6.97 -3.19
CA ASN A 12 12.95 5.93 -4.08
C ASN A 12 12.47 4.53 -3.70
N GLY A 13 11.48 4.44 -2.80
CA GLY A 13 10.79 3.19 -2.53
C GLY A 13 11.33 2.35 -1.37
N PHE A 14 12.30 2.87 -0.64
CA PHE A 14 12.78 2.17 0.54
C PHE A 14 11.78 2.37 1.69
N VAL A 15 11.35 1.27 2.28
CA VAL A 15 10.41 1.27 3.40
C VAL A 15 11.10 0.68 4.62
N PHE A 16 11.09 1.40 5.72
CA PHE A 16 11.70 0.97 6.97
C PHE A 16 10.70 1.03 8.11
N ASN A 17 10.56 -0.07 8.84
CA ASN A 17 9.72 -0.14 10.03
C ASN A 17 10.62 -0.01 11.26
N SER A 18 10.63 1.17 11.88
CA SER A 18 11.49 1.42 13.05
C SER A 18 11.09 0.61 14.27
N ASN A 19 9.86 0.10 14.29
CA ASN A 19 9.35 -0.70 15.41
C ASN A 19 9.91 -2.12 15.38
N THR A 20 10.08 -2.70 14.20
CA THR A 20 10.55 -4.08 14.05
C THR A 20 11.99 -4.17 13.53
N GLY A 21 12.51 -3.08 12.94
CA GLY A 21 13.79 -3.09 12.26
C GLY A 21 13.73 -3.65 10.85
N ASP A 22 12.56 -4.06 10.40
CA ASP A 22 12.39 -4.64 9.06
C ASP A 22 12.43 -3.57 7.97
N SER A 23 12.94 -3.93 6.79
CA SER A 23 13.00 -3.00 5.67
C SER A 23 12.86 -3.76 4.35
N PHE A 24 12.35 -3.05 3.34
CA PHE A 24 12.23 -3.62 2.00
C PHE A 24 12.07 -2.49 0.99
N ASN A 25 12.18 -2.84 -0.31
CA ASN A 25 12.02 -1.89 -1.39
C ASN A 25 10.75 -2.15 -2.17
N LEU A 26 10.10 -1.07 -2.61
CA LEU A 26 8.93 -1.12 -3.46
C LEU A 26 9.26 -0.65 -4.86
N ASN A 27 8.59 -1.22 -5.87
CA ASN A 27 8.65 -0.70 -7.22
C ASN A 27 7.82 0.60 -7.32
N PRO A 28 7.90 1.34 -8.44
CA PRO A 28 7.18 2.63 -8.55
C PRO A 28 5.68 2.54 -8.31
N THR A 29 5.01 1.49 -8.76
CA THR A 29 3.57 1.34 -8.52
C THR A 29 3.28 1.08 -7.05
N GLY A 30 4.12 0.31 -6.38
CA GLY A 30 3.98 0.08 -4.94
C GLY A 30 4.19 1.34 -4.13
N ILE A 31 5.16 2.18 -4.53
CA ILE A 31 5.40 3.47 -3.88
C ILE A 31 4.16 4.35 -3.98
N GLU A 32 3.59 4.44 -5.17
CA GLU A 32 2.39 5.25 -5.38
C GLU A 32 1.24 4.73 -4.53
N MET A 33 1.04 3.42 -4.50
CA MET A 33 -0.04 2.81 -3.76
C MET A 33 0.10 3.06 -2.25
N ILE A 34 1.29 2.86 -1.69
CA ILE A 34 1.48 3.03 -0.24
C ILE A 34 1.33 4.51 0.16
N LYS A 35 1.75 5.44 -0.70
CA LYS A 35 1.59 6.86 -0.43
C LYS A 35 0.12 7.27 -0.42
N MET A 36 -0.68 6.73 -1.32
CA MET A 36 -2.12 7.00 -1.34
C MET A 36 -2.79 6.42 -0.10
N ILE A 37 -2.41 5.23 0.33
CA ILE A 37 -2.93 4.64 1.57
C ILE A 37 -2.56 5.53 2.76
N LYS A 38 -1.31 5.97 2.81
CA LYS A 38 -0.83 6.83 3.89
C LYS A 38 -1.60 8.15 3.95
N ASP A 39 -1.98 8.69 2.80
CA ASP A 39 -2.72 9.94 2.70
C ASP A 39 -4.24 9.74 2.86
N ASN A 40 -4.66 8.54 3.27
CA ASN A 40 -6.04 8.20 3.58
C ASN A 40 -6.99 8.22 2.38
N TYR A 41 -6.49 7.97 1.18
CA TYR A 41 -7.36 7.76 0.03
C TYR A 41 -8.16 6.47 0.22
N SER A 42 -9.40 6.47 -0.24
CA SER A 42 -10.24 5.28 -0.19
C SER A 42 -9.80 4.26 -1.24
N PHE A 43 -10.25 3.01 -1.08
CA PHE A 43 -10.02 1.99 -2.10
C PHE A 43 -10.49 2.45 -3.48
N GLU A 44 -11.70 3.02 -3.55
CA GLU A 44 -12.26 3.47 -4.82
C GLU A 44 -11.44 4.59 -5.46
N GLU A 45 -10.91 5.50 -4.65
CA GLU A 45 -10.04 6.56 -5.15
C GLU A 45 -8.75 6.01 -5.71
N ILE A 46 -8.14 5.06 -5.00
CA ILE A 46 -6.90 4.41 -5.45
C ILE A 46 -7.17 3.63 -6.72
N ARG A 47 -8.25 2.86 -6.76
CA ARG A 47 -8.66 2.09 -7.92
C ARG A 47 -8.84 2.98 -9.14
N THR A 48 -9.61 4.06 -9.00
CA THR A 48 -9.86 4.99 -10.09
C THR A 48 -8.57 5.59 -10.62
N ASN A 49 -7.67 5.99 -9.73
CA ASN A 49 -6.38 6.54 -10.12
C ASN A 49 -5.57 5.55 -10.96
N PHE A 50 -5.48 4.30 -10.50
CA PHE A 50 -4.67 3.30 -11.18
C PHE A 50 -5.29 2.87 -12.51
N LEU A 51 -6.61 2.75 -12.59
CA LEU A 51 -7.27 2.39 -13.85
C LEU A 51 -7.17 3.48 -14.92
N GLN A 52 -7.12 4.74 -14.49
CA GLN A 52 -6.94 5.86 -15.42
C GLN A 52 -5.49 6.00 -15.87
N LYS A 53 -4.55 5.69 -15.00
CA LYS A 53 -3.13 5.97 -15.22
C LYS A 53 -2.42 4.81 -15.90
N TYR A 54 -2.86 3.59 -15.66
CA TYR A 54 -2.22 2.38 -16.15
C TYR A 54 -3.22 1.55 -16.96
N ASP A 55 -2.70 0.81 -17.95
CA ASP A 55 -3.51 -0.09 -18.75
C ASP A 55 -3.64 -1.43 -18.00
N VAL A 56 -4.54 -1.45 -17.03
CA VAL A 56 -4.76 -2.62 -16.18
C VAL A 56 -6.25 -2.88 -16.05
N GLU A 57 -6.63 -4.16 -16.05
CA GLU A 57 -8.02 -4.55 -15.86
C GLU A 57 -8.42 -4.43 -14.40
N ASP A 58 -9.70 -4.15 -14.15
CA ASP A 58 -10.26 -3.93 -12.84
C ASP A 58 -9.99 -5.11 -11.89
N LEU A 59 -10.25 -6.34 -12.37
CA LEU A 59 -10.02 -7.53 -11.54
C LEU A 59 -8.54 -7.75 -11.24
N THR A 60 -7.67 -7.43 -12.19
CA THR A 60 -6.23 -7.53 -11.97
C THR A 60 -5.78 -6.53 -10.93
N PHE A 61 -6.26 -5.29 -11.03
CA PHE A 61 -5.94 -4.27 -10.03
C PHE A 61 -6.41 -4.71 -8.64
N GLU A 62 -7.63 -5.21 -8.53
CA GLU A 62 -8.19 -5.61 -7.24
C GLU A 62 -7.36 -6.73 -6.61
N LYS A 63 -6.99 -7.73 -7.39
CA LYS A 63 -6.13 -8.82 -6.93
C LYS A 63 -4.79 -8.28 -6.43
N ASP A 64 -4.15 -7.44 -7.23
CA ASP A 64 -2.84 -6.88 -6.89
C ASP A 64 -2.92 -6.01 -5.65
N PHE A 65 -4.01 -5.26 -5.51
CA PHE A 65 -4.21 -4.41 -4.34
C PHE A 65 -4.33 -5.25 -3.06
N TYR A 66 -5.11 -6.33 -3.09
CA TYR A 66 -5.26 -7.19 -1.92
C TYR A 66 -3.97 -7.92 -1.59
N GLU A 67 -3.21 -8.34 -2.59
CA GLU A 67 -1.90 -8.95 -2.36
C GLU A 67 -0.94 -7.96 -1.72
N PHE A 68 -0.97 -6.70 -2.17
CA PHE A 68 -0.16 -5.63 -1.60
C PHE A 68 -0.54 -5.37 -0.14
N CYS A 69 -1.83 -5.31 0.16
CA CYS A 69 -2.30 -5.13 1.53
C CYS A 69 -1.86 -6.28 2.44
N ALA A 70 -1.88 -7.51 1.93
CA ALA A 70 -1.42 -8.66 2.69
C ALA A 70 0.08 -8.56 2.98
N LEU A 71 0.87 -8.06 2.01
CA LEU A 71 2.29 -7.82 2.21
C LEU A 71 2.54 -6.79 3.30
N LEU A 72 1.80 -5.69 3.28
CA LEU A 72 1.91 -4.65 4.30
C LEU A 72 1.58 -5.19 5.69
N LYS A 73 0.55 -6.00 5.78
CA LYS A 73 0.17 -6.64 7.04
C LYS A 73 1.25 -7.59 7.53
N HIS A 74 1.81 -8.38 6.62
CA HIS A 74 2.87 -9.34 6.96
C HIS A 74 4.08 -8.64 7.57
N HIS A 75 4.45 -7.47 7.05
CA HIS A 75 5.58 -6.69 7.54
C HIS A 75 5.20 -5.73 8.67
N GLN A 76 3.98 -5.84 9.20
CA GLN A 76 3.49 -4.99 10.29
C GLN A 76 3.52 -3.49 9.94
N ILE A 77 3.28 -3.18 8.67
CA ILE A 77 3.32 -1.80 8.19
C ILE A 77 2.02 -1.07 8.53
N THR A 78 0.90 -1.80 8.53
CA THR A 78 -0.42 -1.21 8.79
C THR A 78 -0.88 -1.48 10.22
N LEU A 79 -1.70 -0.58 10.74
CA LEU A 79 -2.33 -0.75 12.05
C LEU A 79 -3.53 -1.68 12.00
N GLN A 80 -4.15 -1.81 10.83
CA GLN A 80 -5.30 -2.70 10.63
C GLN A 80 -4.80 -4.08 10.23
N SER A 81 -5.41 -5.11 10.78
CA SER A 81 -5.00 -6.48 10.52
C SER A 81 -5.74 -7.10 9.34
N ASN A 82 -6.81 -6.49 8.86
CA ASN A 82 -7.66 -7.04 7.80
C ASN A 82 -7.72 -6.07 6.62
N PRO A 83 -7.21 -6.47 5.43
CA PRO A 83 -7.29 -5.61 4.25
C PRO A 83 -8.71 -5.21 3.87
N LEU A 84 -9.70 -6.03 4.20
CA LEU A 84 -11.10 -5.73 3.91
C LEU A 84 -11.62 -4.53 4.70
N ASP A 85 -10.95 -4.14 5.77
CA ASP A 85 -11.31 -2.92 6.52
C ASP A 85 -11.16 -1.68 5.66
N PHE A 86 -10.44 -1.77 4.56
CA PHE A 86 -10.21 -0.67 3.65
C PHE A 86 -11.45 -0.37 2.80
N VAL A 87 -12.23 -1.37 2.50
CA VAL A 87 -13.44 -1.25 1.70
C VAL A 87 -14.68 -1.10 2.58
#